data_438cb102ddecbd60cda15526c4cf5141
#
_entry.id   438cb102ddecbd60cda15526c4cf5141
#
_cell.length_a   1.000
_cell.length_b   1.000
_cell.length_c   1.000
_cell.angle_alpha   90.00
_cell.angle_beta   90.00
_cell.angle_gamma   90.00
#
_symmetry.space_group_name_H-M   'P 1'
#
loop_
_entity.id
_entity.type
_entity.pdbx_description
1 polymer ?
#
loop_
_entity_poly.entity_id
_entity_poly.type
_entity_poly.pdbx_seq_one_letter_code
_entity_poly.pdbx_strand_id
1 'polypeptide(L)'
;MEMIIDFPGGARVDAHFGPYTIQTDQPPQGGGEGSAPTPFAVFLSSIGTCAGIYVLGFCKQRGLSAEGIRIVQRMHANPLSGMIEQIDLEIQTPPAFPEKYRASL
;
A
#
# COMPACT_ATOMS: atom_id res chain seq x y z
N MET A 1 -10.37 -18.75 3.24
CA MET A 1 -10.05 -17.78 4.29
C MET A 1 -11.30 -16.97 4.62
N GLU A 2 -11.56 -16.81 5.89
CA GLU A 2 -12.72 -16.06 6.37
C GLU A 2 -12.24 -14.76 7.02
N MET A 3 -12.91 -13.67 6.72
CA MET A 3 -12.68 -12.38 7.36
C MET A 3 -13.93 -11.96 8.09
N ILE A 4 -13.76 -11.49 9.33
CA ILE A 4 -14.84 -10.97 10.15
C ILE A 4 -14.70 -9.45 10.22
N ILE A 5 -15.76 -8.75 9.87
CA ILE A 5 -15.79 -7.29 9.91
C ILE A 5 -16.66 -6.88 11.08
N ASP A 6 -16.13 -6.02 11.95
CA ASP A 6 -16.89 -5.56 13.11
C ASP A 6 -16.71 -4.07 13.36
N PHE A 7 -17.37 -3.54 14.37
CA PHE A 7 -17.56 -2.11 14.58
C PHE A 7 -17.17 -1.76 16.01
N PRO A 8 -15.86 -1.45 16.27
CA PRO A 8 -15.41 -1.18 17.64
C PRO A 8 -15.95 0.10 18.25
N GLY A 9 -16.41 1.07 17.44
CA GLY A 9 -16.99 2.31 17.95
C GLY A 9 -16.71 3.48 17.02
N GLY A 10 -17.51 4.53 17.14
CA GLY A 10 -17.38 5.71 16.27
C GLY A 10 -17.52 5.34 14.81
N ALA A 11 -16.64 5.84 13.97
CA ALA A 11 -16.60 5.50 12.55
C ALA A 11 -15.57 4.38 12.23
N ARG A 12 -15.07 3.70 13.26
CA ARG A 12 -14.10 2.63 13.10
C ARG A 12 -14.75 1.36 12.61
N VAL A 13 -14.09 0.70 11.67
CA VAL A 13 -14.50 -0.61 11.14
C VAL A 13 -13.23 -1.43 11.03
N ASP A 14 -13.20 -2.60 11.66
CA ASP A 14 -12.02 -3.46 11.68
C ASP A 14 -12.27 -4.74 10.90
N ALA A 15 -11.21 -5.30 10.35
CA ALA A 15 -11.22 -6.61 9.68
C ALA A 15 -10.30 -7.56 10.44
N HIS A 16 -10.80 -8.75 10.74
CA HIS A 16 -10.06 -9.79 11.47
C HIS A 16 -9.94 -11.04 10.63
N PHE A 17 -8.73 -11.56 10.50
CA PHE A 17 -8.49 -12.82 9.79
C PHE A 17 -7.21 -13.45 10.31
N GLY A 18 -7.25 -14.75 10.62
CA GLY A 18 -6.12 -15.41 11.28
C GLY A 18 -5.74 -14.65 12.55
N PRO A 19 -4.45 -14.40 12.80
CA PRO A 19 -4.01 -13.63 13.96
C PRO A 19 -3.99 -12.12 13.73
N TYR A 20 -4.50 -11.65 12.58
CA TYR A 20 -4.34 -10.25 12.14
C TYR A 20 -5.61 -9.45 12.34
N THR A 21 -5.43 -8.16 12.62
CA THR A 21 -6.49 -7.16 12.62
C THR A 21 -6.03 -5.98 11.77
N ILE A 22 -6.86 -5.62 10.78
CA ILE A 22 -6.66 -4.38 10.02
C ILE A 22 -7.67 -3.38 10.53
N GLN A 23 -7.17 -2.28 11.10
CA GLN A 23 -7.99 -1.22 11.66
C GLN A 23 -8.23 -0.16 10.59
N THR A 24 -9.45 0.34 10.51
CA THR A 24 -9.78 1.48 9.65
C THR A 24 -10.62 2.49 10.43
N ASP A 25 -10.57 3.73 9.97
CA ASP A 25 -11.34 4.83 10.55
C ASP A 25 -11.65 5.82 9.43
N GLN A 26 -12.34 6.89 9.75
CA GLN A 26 -12.55 8.01 8.86
C GLN A 26 -11.81 9.23 9.42
N PRO A 27 -11.44 10.20 8.58
CA PRO A 27 -10.87 11.45 9.08
C PRO A 27 -11.93 12.26 9.82
N PRO A 28 -11.53 13.26 10.62
CA PRO A 28 -12.51 14.07 11.37
C PRO A 28 -13.59 14.70 10.50
N GLN A 29 -13.23 15.18 9.30
CA GLN A 29 -14.20 15.75 8.37
C GLN A 29 -15.14 14.70 7.77
N GLY A 30 -14.83 13.42 7.90
CA GLY A 30 -15.68 12.31 7.48
C GLY A 30 -16.40 11.62 8.63
N GLY A 31 -16.40 12.21 9.82
CA GLY A 31 -17.10 11.68 10.98
C GLY A 31 -16.29 10.76 11.89
N GLY A 32 -15.00 10.59 11.60
CA GLY A 32 -14.12 9.77 12.42
C GLY A 32 -13.16 10.59 13.27
N GLU A 33 -12.14 9.94 13.80
CA GLU A 33 -11.11 10.57 14.62
C GLU A 33 -9.73 10.53 13.94
N GLY A 34 -9.64 9.93 12.75
CA GLY A 34 -8.36 9.78 12.07
C GLY A 34 -7.40 8.84 12.80
N SER A 35 -7.93 7.90 13.57
CA SER A 35 -7.10 6.98 14.39
C SER A 35 -6.47 5.85 13.57
N ALA A 36 -6.90 5.66 12.33
CA ALA A 36 -6.42 4.64 11.43
C ALA A 36 -6.69 5.09 9.98
N PRO A 37 -6.05 4.46 8.98
CA PRO A 37 -6.34 4.80 7.59
C PRO A 37 -7.77 4.45 7.20
N THR A 38 -8.27 5.10 6.15
CA THR A 38 -9.57 4.75 5.59
C THR A 38 -9.50 3.38 4.90
N PRO A 39 -10.64 2.68 4.75
CA PRO A 39 -10.65 1.42 3.99
C PRO A 39 -10.09 1.57 2.58
N PHE A 40 -10.39 2.66 1.90
CA PHE A 40 -9.88 2.89 0.55
C PHE A 40 -8.35 3.06 0.54
N ALA A 41 -7.79 3.75 1.52
CA ALA A 41 -6.33 3.89 1.65
C ALA A 41 -5.66 2.52 1.88
N VAL A 42 -6.28 1.65 2.66
CA VAL A 42 -5.81 0.28 2.87
C VAL A 42 -5.79 -0.48 1.56
N PHE A 43 -6.87 -0.38 0.78
CA PHE A 43 -6.95 -1.01 -0.54
C PHE A 43 -5.84 -0.50 -1.46
N LEU A 44 -5.64 0.82 -1.53
CA LEU A 44 -4.59 1.40 -2.36
C LEU A 44 -3.20 0.94 -1.93
N SER A 45 -2.95 0.87 -0.63
CA SER A 45 -1.65 0.42 -0.11
C SER A 45 -1.35 -1.03 -0.51
N SER A 46 -2.38 -1.86 -0.70
CA SER A 46 -2.20 -3.25 -1.12
C SER A 46 -1.62 -3.35 -2.52
N ILE A 47 -1.91 -2.38 -3.39
CA ILE A 47 -1.37 -2.33 -4.75
C ILE A 47 0.16 -2.17 -4.68
N GLY A 48 0.63 -1.22 -3.89
CA GLY A 48 2.07 -0.98 -3.73
C GLY A 48 2.78 -2.12 -3.03
N THR A 49 2.20 -2.67 -1.96
CA THR A 49 2.82 -3.78 -1.24
C THR A 49 2.85 -5.04 -2.10
N CYS A 50 1.84 -5.26 -2.93
CA CYS A 50 1.83 -6.37 -3.87
C CYS A 50 2.95 -6.22 -4.91
N ALA A 51 3.12 -5.01 -5.46
CA ALA A 51 4.24 -4.72 -6.35
C ALA A 51 5.58 -4.94 -5.65
N GLY A 52 5.66 -4.59 -4.37
CA GLY A 52 6.87 -4.77 -3.56
C GLY A 52 7.31 -6.22 -3.45
N ILE A 53 6.37 -7.15 -3.39
CA ILE A 53 6.68 -8.58 -3.35
C ILE A 53 7.42 -9.00 -4.62
N TYR A 54 7.03 -8.48 -5.79
CA TYR A 54 7.70 -8.79 -7.05
C TYR A 54 9.12 -8.22 -7.08
N VAL A 55 9.31 -7.01 -6.57
CA VAL A 55 10.64 -6.39 -6.46
C VAL A 55 11.52 -7.23 -5.54
N LEU A 56 10.98 -7.64 -4.39
CA LEU A 56 11.70 -8.47 -3.43
C LEU A 56 12.11 -9.81 -4.06
N GLY A 57 11.20 -10.45 -4.80
CA GLY A 57 11.47 -11.69 -5.50
C GLY A 57 12.55 -11.54 -6.57
N PHE A 58 12.51 -10.44 -7.33
CA PHE A 58 13.52 -10.13 -8.33
C PHE A 58 14.91 -10.07 -7.69
N CYS A 59 15.02 -9.35 -6.58
CA CYS A 59 16.29 -9.22 -5.85
C CYS A 59 16.76 -10.56 -5.29
N LYS A 60 15.85 -11.31 -4.68
CA LYS A 60 16.17 -12.59 -4.05
C LYS A 60 16.72 -13.59 -5.06
N GLN A 61 16.11 -13.66 -6.25
CA GLN A 61 16.56 -14.58 -7.30
C GLN A 61 17.96 -14.25 -7.81
N ARG A 62 18.41 -13.01 -7.64
CA ARG A 62 19.71 -12.54 -8.14
C ARG A 62 20.73 -12.31 -7.03
N GLY A 63 20.39 -12.72 -5.80
CA GLY A 63 21.28 -12.52 -4.67
C GLY A 63 21.50 -11.06 -4.31
N LEU A 64 20.53 -10.18 -4.65
CA LEU A 64 20.61 -8.76 -4.36
C LEU A 64 19.86 -8.43 -3.08
N SER A 65 20.35 -7.41 -2.36
CA SER A 65 19.64 -6.86 -1.21
C SER A 65 18.55 -5.91 -1.68
N ALA A 66 17.37 -5.98 -1.07
CA ALA A 66 16.31 -5.00 -1.28
C ALA A 66 16.45 -3.81 -0.34
N GLU A 67 17.46 -3.79 0.53
CA GLU A 67 17.66 -2.70 1.47
C GLU A 67 17.88 -1.38 0.72
N GLY A 68 17.15 -0.35 1.14
CA GLY A 68 17.23 0.96 0.52
C GLY A 68 16.38 1.13 -0.73
N ILE A 69 15.78 0.06 -1.25
CA ILE A 69 14.80 0.18 -2.33
C ILE A 69 13.47 0.63 -1.72
N ARG A 70 12.80 1.54 -2.41
CA ARG A 70 11.43 1.91 -2.03
C ARG A 70 10.60 2.13 -3.28
N ILE A 71 9.29 2.00 -3.12
CA ILE A 71 8.33 2.28 -4.17
C ILE A 71 7.52 3.48 -3.73
N VAL A 72 7.45 4.50 -4.59
CA VAL A 72 6.59 5.66 -4.36
C VAL A 72 5.35 5.46 -5.21
N GLN A 73 4.20 5.40 -4.55
CA GLN A 73 2.91 5.22 -5.20
C GLN A 73 2.17 6.55 -5.23
N ARG A 74 1.76 6.98 -6.43
CA ARG A 74 1.02 8.24 -6.60
C ARG A 74 -0.30 7.95 -7.26
N MET A 75 -1.38 8.43 -6.66
CA MET A 75 -2.72 8.30 -7.20
C MET A 75 -3.11 9.61 -7.88
N HIS A 76 -3.66 9.50 -9.10
CA HIS A 76 -4.13 10.65 -9.88
C HIS A 76 -5.63 10.59 -10.02
N ALA A 77 -6.32 11.53 -9.39
CA ALA A 77 -7.77 11.60 -9.42
C ALA A 77 -8.23 12.45 -10.59
N ASN A 78 -9.35 12.05 -11.19
CA ASN A 78 -10.03 12.89 -12.17
C ASN A 78 -10.62 14.11 -11.44
N PRO A 79 -10.28 15.36 -11.85
CA PRO A 79 -10.74 16.56 -11.13
C PRO A 79 -12.26 16.77 -11.19
N LEU A 80 -12.94 16.17 -12.17
CA LEU A 80 -14.39 16.32 -12.30
C LEU A 80 -15.15 15.27 -11.49
N SER A 81 -14.70 14.01 -11.52
CA SER A 81 -15.39 12.92 -10.84
C SER A 81 -14.85 12.62 -9.44
N GLY A 82 -13.62 13.04 -9.15
CA GLY A 82 -12.92 12.68 -7.91
C GLY A 82 -12.45 11.22 -7.87
N MET A 83 -12.66 10.46 -8.93
CA MET A 83 -12.27 9.06 -8.98
C MET A 83 -10.82 8.91 -9.39
N ILE A 84 -10.14 7.92 -8.81
CA ILE A 84 -8.78 7.58 -9.19
C ILE A 84 -8.81 6.97 -10.59
N GLU A 85 -8.07 7.56 -11.53
CA GLU A 85 -8.00 7.08 -12.91
C GLU A 85 -6.62 6.59 -13.31
N GLN A 86 -5.61 6.85 -12.47
CA GLN A 86 -4.25 6.41 -12.75
C GLN A 86 -3.48 6.25 -11.45
N ILE A 87 -2.70 5.18 -11.36
CA ILE A 87 -1.80 4.94 -10.25
C ILE A 87 -0.42 4.72 -10.82
N ASP A 88 0.54 5.54 -10.38
CA ASP A 88 1.94 5.41 -10.77
C ASP A 88 2.73 4.76 -9.64
N LEU A 89 3.61 3.83 -10.01
CA LEU A 89 4.55 3.21 -9.10
C LEU A 89 5.96 3.54 -9.57
N GLU A 90 6.69 4.29 -8.77
CA GLU A 90 8.08 4.62 -9.05
C GLU A 90 8.98 3.83 -8.14
N ILE A 91 9.86 3.00 -8.73
CA ILE A 91 10.83 2.22 -7.96
C ILE A 91 12.10 3.05 -7.83
N GLN A 92 12.48 3.35 -6.59
CA GLN A 92 13.69 4.10 -6.28
C GLN A 92 14.72 3.16 -5.69
N THR A 93 15.91 3.14 -6.29
CA THR A 93 16.99 2.27 -5.88
C THR A 93 18.13 3.08 -5.25
N PRO A 94 18.83 2.50 -4.24
CA PRO A 94 19.98 3.18 -3.66
C PRO A 94 21.18 3.18 -4.63
N PRO A 95 22.18 4.04 -4.41
CA PRO A 95 23.37 4.07 -5.27
C PRO A 95 24.11 2.74 -5.36
N ALA A 96 24.03 1.91 -4.31
CA ALA A 96 24.67 0.61 -4.28
C ALA A 96 23.99 -0.45 -5.14
N PHE A 97 22.75 -0.16 -5.64
CA PHE A 97 22.04 -1.12 -6.47
C PHE A 97 22.73 -1.24 -7.84
N PRO A 98 22.97 -2.49 -8.33
CA PRO A 98 23.67 -2.68 -9.61
C PRO A 98 22.92 -2.06 -10.79
N GLU A 99 23.62 -1.21 -11.53
CA GLU A 99 23.06 -0.47 -12.66
C GLU A 99 22.46 -1.39 -13.72
N LYS A 100 23.10 -2.55 -13.96
CA LYS A 100 22.65 -3.47 -15.00
C LYS A 100 21.27 -4.05 -14.76
N TYR A 101 20.77 -4.00 -13.53
CA TYR A 101 19.47 -4.55 -13.19
C TYR A 101 18.36 -3.49 -13.09
N ARG A 102 18.69 -2.21 -13.16
CA ARG A 102 17.69 -1.14 -12.97
C ARG A 102 16.57 -1.19 -13.99
N ALA A 103 16.91 -1.40 -15.25
CA ALA A 103 15.92 -1.42 -16.32
C ALA A 103 14.99 -2.63 -16.24
N SER A 104 15.42 -3.71 -15.59
CA SER A 104 14.62 -4.93 -15.48
C SER A 104 13.75 -4.98 -14.24
N LEU A 105 13.99 -4.07 -13.30
CA LEU A 105 13.27 -4.03 -12.02
C LEU A 105 11.83 -3.42 -12.15
#